data_8de0bfe365924203d7afbe435f51036a
#
_entry.id   8de0bfe365924203d7afbe435f51036a
#
_cell.length_a   1.000
_cell.length_b   1.000
_cell.length_c   1.000
_cell.angle_alpha   90.00
_cell.angle_beta   90.00
_cell.angle_gamma   90.00
#
_symmetry.space_group_name_H-M   'P 1'
#
loop_
_entity.id
_entity.type
_entity.pdbx_description
1 polymer ?
#
loop_
_entity_poly.entity_id
_entity_poly.type
_entity_poly.pdbx_seq_one_letter_code
_entity_poly.pdbx_strand_id
1 'polypeptide(L)'
;MEKGKYIHYCWFGGKPLPKLAQKCLASWKRFLPEYEIICWNEENFNLEECEFIKKAYETGYYAFVADYVRTKVICEMGGIYLDTDMEIIKDPSEILNSCKSFLGVEDTGKVACGVWYEKYPQGYLARELLKRYRNMENVDFGKRADFSIPLLITEILELCGFDYKKRRIQKLKHDITIYPREYFYPYSYNRTNNLFTKNTCMIHYYDASWLPLKNRIENLLVRRYGRERAIKMIKAYQKTYVGARKTARVILFPMALYKSRQRKKAVITKEYLVQVENTIKEINKQKGAPYLVLHNGEWFGVTSATKELFKYTVDCRELYRVQDIGRVAKAIAMAEPKQVIFSAMSEGGAQLIRKLRKISPQIKIKVYWHGSMSQVLDPYGWKMHTQIMDLCRRKHIVAFATCKKSLYDFYKNQNIPVYFITNKVKVSRRKKNTTKNQKIKVGLYAASSSNWRKNMFSQIAAVALIKNVTLDMVPLDPIAEEFARLVGVDMVGVAGNLPRRELMERMSENDVNLYVTFSECAPMLPLESMELGVPCLTGNNHHYFKDTPLEKYLVIDQETDIREIKEKILYCIKNREKIMGLYKEFSEKNSKATREDVEKFLEAYNG
;
A
#
# COMPACT_ATOMS: atom_id res chain seq x y z
N MET A 1 -8.36 -8.54 54.74
CA MET A 1 -7.13 -8.40 53.95
C MET A 1 -7.26 -7.12 53.13
N GLU A 2 -6.31 -6.22 53.33
CA GLU A 2 -6.25 -4.96 52.59
C GLU A 2 -6.16 -5.22 51.08
N LYS A 3 -6.89 -4.41 50.32
CA LYS A 3 -6.99 -4.51 48.85
C LYS A 3 -5.69 -4.12 48.22
N GLY A 4 -4.86 -5.08 47.81
CA GLY A 4 -3.70 -4.76 46.98
C GLY A 4 -4.15 -4.18 45.65
N LYS A 5 -3.76 -2.96 45.33
CA LYS A 5 -3.98 -2.35 44.01
C LYS A 5 -2.83 -2.80 43.11
N TYR A 6 -3.04 -3.88 42.37
CA TYR A 6 -2.02 -4.48 41.49
C TYR A 6 -2.39 -4.34 40.01
N ILE A 7 -1.37 -4.06 39.18
CA ILE A 7 -1.41 -4.25 37.74
C ILE A 7 -0.43 -5.37 37.41
N HIS A 8 -0.93 -6.47 36.88
CA HIS A 8 -0.13 -7.62 36.50
C HIS A 8 0.12 -7.60 34.99
N TYR A 9 1.32 -7.96 34.57
CA TYR A 9 1.64 -8.29 33.20
C TYR A 9 2.67 -9.41 33.11
N CYS A 10 2.75 -10.10 31.99
CA CYS A 10 3.68 -11.18 31.76
C CYS A 10 4.72 -10.81 30.71
N TRP A 11 6.00 -11.16 30.97
CA TRP A 11 7.07 -11.01 30.00
C TRP A 11 8.09 -12.14 30.12
N PHE A 12 7.92 -13.20 29.31
CA PHE A 12 8.76 -14.40 29.31
C PHE A 12 9.70 -14.44 28.10
N GLY A 13 10.83 -15.18 28.19
CA GLY A 13 11.80 -15.38 27.12
C GLY A 13 13.00 -14.41 27.17
N GLY A 14 13.21 -13.71 28.27
CA GLY A 14 14.44 -12.92 28.57
C GLY A 14 14.76 -11.76 27.63
N LYS A 15 13.86 -11.37 26.71
CA LYS A 15 14.10 -10.27 25.78
C LYS A 15 13.74 -8.92 26.41
N PRO A 16 14.43 -7.82 26.03
CA PRO A 16 14.07 -6.50 26.51
C PRO A 16 12.67 -6.09 26.01
N LEU A 17 11.94 -5.34 26.84
CA LEU A 17 10.62 -4.80 26.50
C LEU A 17 10.69 -3.90 25.26
N PRO A 18 9.86 -4.14 24.22
CA PRO A 18 9.80 -3.30 23.05
C PRO A 18 9.28 -1.89 23.37
N LYS A 19 9.59 -0.91 22.52
CA LYS A 19 9.18 0.50 22.72
C LYS A 19 7.66 0.67 22.92
N LEU A 20 6.84 -0.15 22.26
CA LEU A 20 5.39 -0.11 22.46
C LEU A 20 5.00 -0.53 23.88
N ALA A 21 5.57 -1.62 24.38
CA ALA A 21 5.32 -2.07 25.76
C ALA A 21 5.74 -1.01 26.77
N GLN A 22 6.92 -0.39 26.60
CA GLN A 22 7.37 0.71 27.45
C GLN A 22 6.39 1.88 27.46
N LYS A 23 5.83 2.24 26.31
CA LYS A 23 4.78 3.27 26.17
C LYS A 23 3.52 2.89 26.95
N CYS A 24 3.08 1.63 26.81
CA CYS A 24 1.90 1.14 27.52
C CYS A 24 2.11 1.17 29.04
N LEU A 25 3.24 0.67 29.53
CA LEU A 25 3.57 0.71 30.94
C LEU A 25 3.62 2.16 31.48
N ALA A 26 4.15 3.11 30.72
CA ALA A 26 4.15 4.52 31.09
C ALA A 26 2.72 5.07 31.21
N SER A 27 1.79 4.63 30.35
CA SER A 27 0.40 5.03 30.46
C SER A 27 -0.28 4.47 31.71
N TRP A 28 0.05 3.24 32.10
CA TRP A 28 -0.50 2.65 33.34
C TRP A 28 -0.05 3.42 34.58
N LYS A 29 1.25 3.75 34.68
CA LYS A 29 1.77 4.59 35.76
C LYS A 29 1.12 5.98 35.81
N ARG A 30 0.79 6.54 34.65
CA ARG A 30 0.18 7.85 34.56
C ARG A 30 -1.27 7.88 35.06
N PHE A 31 -2.07 6.88 34.67
CA PHE A 31 -3.50 6.87 34.94
C PHE A 31 -3.89 6.11 36.22
N LEU A 32 -3.02 5.22 36.70
CA LEU A 32 -3.22 4.40 37.88
C LEU A 32 -1.95 4.46 38.79
N PRO A 33 -1.53 5.65 39.21
CA PRO A 33 -0.27 5.82 39.95
C PRO A 33 -0.25 5.11 41.31
N GLU A 34 -1.43 4.81 41.88
CA GLU A 34 -1.59 4.12 43.16
C GLU A 34 -1.55 2.58 43.04
N TYR A 35 -1.40 2.04 41.82
CA TYR A 35 -1.30 0.61 41.60
C TYR A 35 0.17 0.18 41.52
N GLU A 36 0.51 -0.92 42.21
CA GLU A 36 1.80 -1.58 42.09
C GLU A 36 1.83 -2.39 40.79
N ILE A 37 2.82 -2.16 39.90
CA ILE A 37 2.97 -2.86 38.64
C ILE A 37 3.92 -4.04 38.82
N ILE A 38 3.42 -5.26 38.65
CA ILE A 38 4.15 -6.52 38.81
C ILE A 38 4.40 -7.15 37.45
N CYS A 39 5.69 -7.37 37.13
CA CYS A 39 6.11 -8.16 35.95
C CYS A 39 6.25 -9.63 36.35
N TRP A 40 5.51 -10.49 35.72
CA TRP A 40 5.65 -11.94 35.90
C TRP A 40 6.57 -12.51 34.83
N ASN A 41 7.63 -13.18 35.27
CA ASN A 41 8.66 -13.74 34.41
C ASN A 41 9.26 -15.02 35.03
N GLU A 42 10.35 -15.52 34.48
CA GLU A 42 11.07 -16.70 34.92
C GLU A 42 11.63 -16.59 36.32
N GLU A 43 11.84 -15.39 36.86
CA GLU A 43 12.48 -15.14 38.16
C GLU A 43 11.47 -15.26 39.31
N ASN A 44 10.19 -15.01 39.04
CA ASN A 44 9.19 -14.89 40.11
C ASN A 44 7.94 -15.76 39.88
N PHE A 45 7.93 -16.62 38.86
CA PHE A 45 6.84 -17.56 38.64
C PHE A 45 7.33 -19.00 38.46
N ASN A 46 6.68 -19.97 39.15
CA ASN A 46 7.02 -21.38 39.04
C ASN A 46 6.47 -22.00 37.76
N LEU A 47 7.34 -22.24 36.78
CA LEU A 47 7.00 -22.81 35.47
C LEU A 47 6.78 -24.33 35.51
N GLU A 48 7.08 -25.00 36.61
CA GLU A 48 6.85 -26.45 36.83
C GLU A 48 5.50 -26.76 37.49
N GLU A 49 4.63 -25.78 37.67
CA GLU A 49 3.39 -25.91 38.44
C GLU A 49 2.40 -26.92 37.86
N CYS A 50 2.31 -27.00 36.52
CA CYS A 50 1.52 -28.03 35.83
C CYS A 50 2.09 -28.33 34.44
N GLU A 51 1.71 -29.48 33.87
CA GLU A 51 2.19 -29.94 32.56
C GLU A 51 1.93 -28.91 31.43
N PHE A 52 0.80 -28.22 31.46
CA PHE A 52 0.44 -27.24 30.44
C PHE A 52 1.46 -26.12 30.35
N ILE A 53 1.78 -25.47 31.47
CA ILE A 53 2.71 -24.32 31.48
C ILE A 53 4.14 -24.77 31.19
N LYS A 54 4.58 -25.91 31.76
CA LYS A 54 5.90 -26.47 31.52
C LYS A 54 6.12 -26.70 30.00
N LYS A 55 5.24 -27.43 29.37
CA LYS A 55 5.30 -27.76 27.95
C LYS A 55 5.19 -26.49 27.07
N ALA A 56 4.33 -25.53 27.43
CA ALA A 56 4.21 -24.26 26.74
C ALA A 56 5.53 -23.46 26.77
N TYR A 57 6.20 -23.42 27.91
CA TYR A 57 7.48 -22.73 28.07
C TYR A 57 8.61 -23.43 27.28
N GLU A 58 8.77 -24.75 27.44
CA GLU A 58 9.79 -25.55 26.75
C GLU A 58 9.69 -25.46 25.22
N THR A 59 8.47 -25.36 24.70
CA THR A 59 8.21 -25.23 23.26
C THR A 59 8.23 -23.78 22.76
N GLY A 60 8.49 -22.79 23.64
CA GLY A 60 8.59 -21.37 23.28
C GLY A 60 7.25 -20.69 23.00
N TYR A 61 6.14 -21.28 23.44
CA TYR A 61 4.80 -20.70 23.28
C TYR A 61 4.45 -19.77 24.46
N TYR A 62 5.22 -18.71 24.66
CA TYR A 62 5.11 -17.79 25.79
C TYR A 62 3.73 -17.13 25.96
N ALA A 63 2.91 -17.06 24.91
CA ALA A 63 1.54 -16.59 25.06
C ALA A 63 0.70 -17.51 25.94
N PHE A 64 0.83 -18.83 25.76
CA PHE A 64 0.11 -19.78 26.59
C PHE A 64 0.66 -19.84 28.01
N VAL A 65 1.97 -19.57 28.19
CA VAL A 65 2.53 -19.32 29.51
C VAL A 65 1.84 -18.12 30.15
N ALA A 66 1.74 -17.00 29.44
CA ALA A 66 1.06 -15.81 29.92
C ALA A 66 -0.45 -16.05 30.18
N ASP A 67 -1.12 -16.89 29.39
CA ASP A 67 -2.53 -17.24 29.58
C ASP A 67 -2.77 -17.98 30.89
N TYR A 68 -1.89 -18.90 31.25
CA TYR A 68 -1.94 -19.57 32.56
C TYR A 68 -1.61 -18.61 33.69
N VAL A 69 -0.49 -17.88 33.57
CA VAL A 69 0.01 -16.98 34.64
C VAL A 69 -1.00 -15.88 34.94
N ARG A 70 -1.57 -15.21 33.91
CA ARG A 70 -2.63 -14.19 34.13
C ARG A 70 -3.82 -14.75 34.89
N THR A 71 -4.24 -15.97 34.52
CA THR A 71 -5.38 -16.62 35.17
C THR A 71 -5.08 -16.90 36.65
N LYS A 72 -3.88 -17.40 36.94
CA LYS A 72 -3.47 -17.72 38.31
C LYS A 72 -3.32 -16.49 39.18
N VAL A 73 -2.58 -15.47 38.70
CA VAL A 73 -2.31 -14.28 39.52
C VAL A 73 -3.59 -13.47 39.79
N ILE A 74 -4.47 -13.36 38.80
CA ILE A 74 -5.80 -12.78 39.01
C ILE A 74 -6.65 -13.60 39.98
N CYS A 75 -6.55 -14.94 39.91
CA CYS A 75 -7.25 -15.81 40.86
C CYS A 75 -6.73 -15.65 42.31
N GLU A 76 -5.42 -15.54 42.48
CA GLU A 76 -4.80 -15.51 43.83
C GLU A 76 -4.74 -14.13 44.44
N MET A 77 -4.55 -13.09 43.66
CA MET A 77 -4.29 -11.72 44.13
C MET A 77 -5.41 -10.74 43.80
N GLY A 78 -6.22 -11.03 42.77
CA GLY A 78 -7.10 -10.02 42.20
C GLY A 78 -6.31 -8.95 41.45
N GLY A 79 -6.87 -7.73 41.30
CA GLY A 79 -6.21 -6.63 40.61
C GLY A 79 -6.57 -6.56 39.13
N ILE A 80 -5.73 -5.89 38.35
CA ILE A 80 -5.89 -5.70 36.91
C ILE A 80 -4.78 -6.46 36.18
N TYR A 81 -5.12 -7.30 35.22
CA TYR A 81 -4.16 -7.81 34.26
C TYR A 81 -4.22 -6.96 32.98
N LEU A 82 -3.05 -6.58 32.46
CA LEU A 82 -2.93 -5.89 31.19
C LEU A 82 -1.88 -6.57 30.31
N ASP A 83 -2.23 -6.82 29.03
CA ASP A 83 -1.24 -7.21 28.03
C ASP A 83 -0.26 -6.06 27.76
N THR A 84 1.00 -6.37 27.49
CA THR A 84 2.08 -5.37 27.32
C THR A 84 1.85 -4.40 26.15
N ASP A 85 0.84 -4.63 25.33
CA ASP A 85 0.40 -3.78 24.23
C ASP A 85 -1.00 -3.17 24.44
N MET A 86 -1.46 -3.12 25.72
CA MET A 86 -2.64 -2.38 26.17
C MET A 86 -2.24 -0.98 26.66
N GLU A 87 -2.64 0.07 25.97
CA GLU A 87 -2.44 1.47 26.39
C GLU A 87 -3.69 2.01 27.09
N ILE A 88 -3.54 2.61 28.27
CA ILE A 88 -4.59 3.41 28.90
C ILE A 88 -4.54 4.82 28.32
N ILE A 89 -5.65 5.31 27.78
CA ILE A 89 -5.74 6.64 27.14
C ILE A 89 -6.68 7.60 27.87
N LYS A 90 -7.48 7.08 28.78
CA LYS A 90 -8.42 7.82 29.64
C LYS A 90 -8.49 7.14 31.00
N ASP A 91 -8.71 7.92 32.05
CA ASP A 91 -8.84 7.42 33.42
C ASP A 91 -9.93 6.33 33.51
N PRO A 92 -9.57 5.09 33.92
CA PRO A 92 -10.49 3.98 34.05
C PRO A 92 -11.20 3.89 35.43
N SER A 93 -10.99 4.83 36.33
CA SER A 93 -11.45 4.77 37.72
C SER A 93 -12.96 4.59 37.84
N GLU A 94 -13.75 5.21 36.97
CA GLU A 94 -15.21 5.04 36.93
C GLU A 94 -15.58 3.57 36.66
N ILE A 95 -14.91 2.93 35.72
CA ILE A 95 -15.14 1.51 35.37
C ILE A 95 -14.70 0.61 36.53
N LEU A 96 -13.51 0.84 37.11
CA LEU A 96 -12.96 0.07 38.23
C LEU A 96 -13.85 0.13 39.47
N ASN A 97 -14.50 1.26 39.70
CA ASN A 97 -15.38 1.46 40.86
C ASN A 97 -16.80 0.90 40.62
N SER A 98 -17.22 0.73 39.35
CA SER A 98 -18.60 0.35 39.00
C SER A 98 -18.88 -1.16 39.04
N CYS A 99 -17.85 -2.02 39.12
CA CYS A 99 -18.01 -3.47 39.08
C CYS A 99 -16.98 -4.22 39.90
N LYS A 100 -17.27 -5.53 40.18
CA LYS A 100 -16.35 -6.41 40.90
C LYS A 100 -15.42 -7.15 39.98
N SER A 101 -15.86 -7.45 38.77
CA SER A 101 -15.06 -8.12 37.74
C SER A 101 -15.46 -7.57 36.36
N PHE A 102 -14.46 -7.36 35.49
CA PHE A 102 -14.76 -7.03 34.09
C PHE A 102 -13.74 -7.53 33.10
N LEU A 103 -14.25 -7.76 31.89
CA LEU A 103 -13.49 -7.99 30.66
C LEU A 103 -14.14 -7.24 29.49
N GLY A 104 -13.55 -7.31 28.31
CA GLY A 104 -14.10 -6.69 27.10
C GLY A 104 -14.24 -7.65 25.93
N VAL A 105 -15.14 -7.31 25.01
CA VAL A 105 -15.32 -8.03 23.74
C VAL A 105 -14.32 -7.50 22.71
N GLU A 106 -13.69 -8.38 21.94
CA GLU A 106 -12.85 -8.00 20.79
C GLU A 106 -13.62 -8.02 19.47
N ASP A 107 -12.95 -7.71 18.34
CA ASP A 107 -13.58 -7.62 17.02
C ASP A 107 -14.12 -8.95 16.48
N THR A 108 -13.68 -10.08 17.01
CA THR A 108 -14.22 -11.42 16.70
C THR A 108 -15.58 -11.69 17.35
N GLY A 109 -16.03 -10.84 18.26
CA GLY A 109 -17.20 -11.05 19.09
C GLY A 109 -16.97 -11.92 20.34
N LYS A 110 -15.75 -12.43 20.53
CA LYS A 110 -15.35 -13.18 21.72
C LYS A 110 -14.88 -12.25 22.83
N VAL A 111 -14.95 -12.70 24.05
CA VAL A 111 -14.40 -12.00 25.20
C VAL A 111 -12.90 -12.21 25.26
N ALA A 112 -12.12 -11.12 25.30
CA ALA A 112 -10.68 -11.14 25.37
C ALA A 112 -10.19 -10.74 26.77
N CYS A 113 -8.99 -11.20 27.12
CA CYS A 113 -8.36 -10.99 28.42
C CYS A 113 -7.08 -10.16 28.34
N GLY A 114 -6.91 -9.36 27.28
CA GLY A 114 -5.85 -8.34 27.22
C GLY A 114 -6.02 -7.27 28.29
N VAL A 115 -7.25 -7.05 28.76
CA VAL A 115 -7.59 -6.42 30.03
C VAL A 115 -8.53 -7.34 30.80
N TRP A 116 -8.20 -7.61 32.07
CA TRP A 116 -9.02 -8.39 32.99
C TRP A 116 -8.92 -7.83 34.40
N TYR A 117 -10.03 -7.46 35.00
CA TYR A 117 -10.10 -6.95 36.37
C TYR A 117 -10.90 -7.87 37.27
N GLU A 118 -10.33 -8.17 38.42
CA GLU A 118 -11.00 -8.83 39.56
C GLU A 118 -10.72 -8.02 40.83
N LYS A 119 -11.78 -7.46 41.43
CA LYS A 119 -11.65 -6.66 42.64
C LYS A 119 -11.15 -7.46 43.85
N TYR A 120 -11.46 -8.74 43.84
CA TYR A 120 -11.13 -9.68 44.94
C TYR A 120 -10.52 -10.95 44.38
N PRO A 121 -9.61 -11.59 45.13
CA PRO A 121 -9.14 -12.92 44.80
C PRO A 121 -10.27 -13.94 44.69
N GLN A 122 -10.00 -15.08 44.05
CA GLN A 122 -10.91 -16.22 43.89
C GLN A 122 -12.18 -15.91 43.08
N GLY A 123 -12.10 -14.97 42.13
CA GLY A 123 -13.18 -14.71 41.18
C GLY A 123 -13.64 -15.97 40.45
N TYR A 124 -14.93 -16.07 40.16
CA TYR A 124 -15.53 -17.26 39.56
C TYR A 124 -14.85 -17.65 38.25
N LEU A 125 -14.70 -16.69 37.34
CA LEU A 125 -14.11 -16.94 36.02
C LEU A 125 -12.66 -17.47 36.12
N ALA A 126 -11.86 -16.82 36.99
CA ALA A 126 -10.47 -17.19 37.16
C ALA A 126 -10.31 -18.62 37.73
N ARG A 127 -11.15 -19.00 38.70
CA ARG A 127 -11.17 -20.37 39.25
C ARG A 127 -11.56 -21.40 38.22
N GLU A 128 -12.63 -21.19 37.47
CA GLU A 128 -13.11 -22.14 36.46
C GLU A 128 -12.11 -22.30 35.31
N LEU A 129 -11.50 -21.20 34.88
CA LEU A 129 -10.47 -21.26 33.85
C LEU A 129 -9.19 -21.97 34.33
N LEU A 130 -8.77 -21.70 35.58
CA LEU A 130 -7.60 -22.36 36.17
C LEU A 130 -7.82 -23.89 36.31
N LYS A 131 -9.03 -24.32 36.69
CA LYS A 131 -9.39 -25.75 36.66
C LYS A 131 -9.24 -26.36 35.26
N ARG A 132 -9.68 -25.66 34.23
CA ARG A 132 -9.53 -26.13 32.84
C ARG A 132 -8.06 -26.31 32.48
N TYR A 133 -7.20 -25.35 32.78
CA TYR A 133 -5.77 -25.44 32.50
C TYR A 133 -5.07 -26.59 33.23
N ARG A 134 -5.41 -26.80 34.49
CA ARG A 134 -4.84 -27.93 35.29
C ARG A 134 -5.22 -29.31 34.75
N ASN A 135 -6.36 -29.41 34.10
CA ASN A 135 -6.85 -30.64 33.51
C ASN A 135 -6.44 -30.83 32.04
N MET A 136 -5.65 -29.88 31.46
CA MET A 136 -5.14 -29.99 30.11
C MET A 136 -3.86 -30.79 30.05
N GLU A 137 -4.00 -32.09 29.82
CA GLU A 137 -2.90 -33.02 29.55
C GLU A 137 -2.69 -33.21 28.06
N ASN A 138 -1.47 -33.48 27.61
CA ASN A 138 -1.12 -33.80 26.20
C ASN A 138 -1.55 -32.75 25.13
N VAL A 139 -1.46 -31.49 25.44
CA VAL A 139 -1.86 -30.40 24.53
C VAL A 139 -0.94 -30.32 23.31
N ASP A 140 -1.55 -30.31 22.13
CA ASP A 140 -0.87 -29.99 20.86
C ASP A 140 -0.96 -28.51 20.57
N PHE A 141 0.08 -27.73 20.90
CA PHE A 141 0.17 -26.28 20.63
C PHE A 141 0.14 -25.92 19.13
N GLY A 142 0.23 -26.91 18.24
CA GLY A 142 -0.01 -26.70 16.80
C GLY A 142 -1.49 -26.40 16.47
N LYS A 143 -2.43 -26.90 17.29
CA LYS A 143 -3.89 -26.73 17.16
C LYS A 143 -4.44 -25.60 18.04
N ARG A 144 -3.83 -24.43 17.97
CA ARG A 144 -4.12 -23.26 18.83
C ARG A 144 -5.57 -22.83 18.90
N ALA A 145 -6.36 -23.11 17.85
CA ALA A 145 -7.75 -22.69 17.79
C ALA A 145 -8.62 -23.34 18.85
N ASP A 146 -8.25 -24.54 19.29
CA ASP A 146 -9.10 -25.40 20.12
C ASP A 146 -9.05 -25.04 21.61
N PHE A 147 -8.04 -24.27 22.05
CA PHE A 147 -7.85 -23.91 23.46
C PHE A 147 -7.29 -22.49 23.67
N SER A 148 -7.55 -21.58 22.72
CA SER A 148 -7.20 -20.17 22.91
C SER A 148 -7.98 -19.57 24.07
N ILE A 149 -7.34 -18.76 24.91
CA ILE A 149 -7.98 -18.19 26.09
C ILE A 149 -9.26 -17.40 25.78
N PRO A 150 -9.40 -16.63 24.67
CA PRO A 150 -10.69 -16.01 24.34
C PRO A 150 -11.80 -17.01 24.07
N LEU A 151 -11.49 -18.21 23.55
CA LEU A 151 -12.48 -19.28 23.37
C LEU A 151 -12.94 -19.82 24.73
N LEU A 152 -11.98 -20.24 25.56
CA LEU A 152 -12.27 -20.84 26.87
C LEU A 152 -13.04 -19.89 27.80
N ILE A 153 -12.65 -18.61 27.82
CA ILE A 153 -13.34 -17.58 28.59
C ILE A 153 -14.77 -17.38 28.08
N THR A 154 -14.94 -17.25 26.73
CA THR A 154 -16.26 -17.01 26.15
C THR A 154 -17.22 -18.14 26.48
N GLU A 155 -16.78 -19.42 26.36
CA GLU A 155 -17.59 -20.58 26.75
C GLU A 155 -18.04 -20.55 28.22
N ILE A 156 -17.15 -20.21 29.16
CA ILE A 156 -17.51 -20.09 30.58
C ILE A 156 -18.52 -18.95 30.79
N LEU A 157 -18.32 -17.82 30.11
CA LEU A 157 -19.17 -16.65 30.25
C LEU A 157 -20.55 -16.84 29.59
N GLU A 158 -20.67 -17.64 28.54
CA GLU A 158 -21.97 -18.02 27.97
C GLU A 158 -22.83 -18.75 28.99
N LEU A 159 -22.23 -19.63 29.79
CA LEU A 159 -22.93 -20.29 30.93
C LEU A 159 -23.33 -19.30 32.03
N CYS A 160 -22.66 -18.16 32.11
CA CYS A 160 -23.00 -17.05 33.02
C CYS A 160 -24.04 -16.07 32.44
N GLY A 161 -24.46 -16.26 31.18
CA GLY A 161 -25.47 -15.44 30.50
C GLY A 161 -24.91 -14.42 29.52
N PHE A 162 -23.63 -14.57 29.09
CA PHE A 162 -23.06 -13.74 28.03
C PHE A 162 -23.72 -14.05 26.69
N ASP A 163 -24.10 -13.00 25.97
CA ASP A 163 -24.69 -13.08 24.62
C ASP A 163 -23.87 -12.21 23.65
N TYR A 164 -23.11 -12.85 22.75
CA TYR A 164 -22.24 -12.18 21.77
C TYR A 164 -23.01 -11.29 20.78
N LYS A 165 -24.34 -11.45 20.64
CA LYS A 165 -25.18 -10.60 19.79
C LYS A 165 -25.47 -9.23 20.42
N LYS A 166 -25.39 -9.11 21.73
CA LYS A 166 -25.66 -7.87 22.45
C LYS A 166 -24.44 -6.96 22.47
N ARG A 167 -24.49 -5.87 21.71
CA ARG A 167 -23.40 -4.86 21.63
C ARG A 167 -23.55 -3.76 22.70
N ARG A 168 -23.83 -4.15 23.93
CA ARG A 168 -23.98 -3.23 25.07
C ARG A 168 -23.26 -3.84 26.27
N ILE A 169 -23.11 -3.04 27.35
CA ILE A 169 -22.60 -3.56 28.63
C ILE A 169 -23.53 -4.67 29.13
N GLN A 170 -22.96 -5.81 29.48
CA GLN A 170 -23.69 -6.98 29.99
C GLN A 170 -23.24 -7.28 31.40
N LYS A 171 -24.19 -7.29 32.35
CA LYS A 171 -23.99 -7.77 33.71
C LYS A 171 -24.41 -9.23 33.78
N LEU A 172 -23.46 -10.09 34.10
CA LEU A 172 -23.64 -11.53 34.11
C LEU A 172 -23.76 -12.07 35.55
N LYS A 173 -24.03 -13.38 35.70
CA LYS A 173 -23.91 -14.06 36.99
C LYS A 173 -22.51 -13.89 37.58
N HIS A 174 -22.38 -14.02 38.88
CA HIS A 174 -21.13 -13.90 39.64
C HIS A 174 -20.49 -12.49 39.60
N ASP A 175 -21.31 -11.44 39.43
CA ASP A 175 -20.92 -10.02 39.39
C ASP A 175 -19.89 -9.68 38.28
N ILE A 176 -19.89 -10.44 37.19
CA ILE A 176 -19.01 -10.21 36.04
C ILE A 176 -19.69 -9.22 35.08
N THR A 177 -18.94 -8.21 34.66
CA THR A 177 -19.41 -7.21 33.69
C THR A 177 -18.60 -7.34 32.40
N ILE A 178 -19.29 -7.47 31.26
CA ILE A 178 -18.64 -7.50 29.95
C ILE A 178 -18.90 -6.20 29.23
N TYR A 179 -17.81 -5.50 28.88
CA TYR A 179 -17.86 -4.26 28.15
C TYR A 179 -17.80 -4.49 26.64
N PRO A 180 -18.57 -3.73 25.84
CA PRO A 180 -18.49 -3.82 24.39
C PRO A 180 -17.13 -3.32 23.88
N ARG A 181 -16.82 -3.65 22.64
CA ARG A 181 -15.51 -3.51 22.02
C ARG A 181 -14.91 -2.11 22.11
N GLU A 182 -15.73 -1.08 21.96
CA GLU A 182 -15.29 0.32 21.95
C GLU A 182 -14.58 0.79 23.22
N TYR A 183 -14.77 0.09 24.35
CA TYR A 183 -14.15 0.49 25.61
C TYR A 183 -12.65 0.18 25.66
N PHE A 184 -12.23 -1.02 25.20
CA PHE A 184 -10.85 -1.52 25.39
C PHE A 184 -10.20 -2.00 24.11
N TYR A 185 -10.97 -2.43 23.10
CA TYR A 185 -10.51 -3.03 21.85
C TYR A 185 -10.99 -2.25 20.62
N PRO A 186 -10.78 -0.91 20.56
CA PRO A 186 -11.31 -0.09 19.46
C PRO A 186 -10.71 -0.44 18.11
N TYR A 187 -9.49 -0.99 18.06
CA TYR A 187 -8.90 -1.51 16.83
C TYR A 187 -9.47 -2.88 16.48
N SER A 188 -9.74 -3.12 15.19
CA SER A 188 -9.85 -4.49 14.69
C SER A 188 -8.46 -5.09 14.51
N TYR A 189 -8.38 -6.41 14.56
CA TYR A 189 -7.11 -7.12 14.33
C TYR A 189 -6.43 -6.70 13.02
N ASN A 190 -7.21 -6.50 11.96
CA ASN A 190 -6.75 -6.04 10.64
C ASN A 190 -6.73 -4.52 10.49
N ARG A 191 -7.15 -3.77 11.50
CA ARG A 191 -7.30 -2.30 11.49
C ARG A 191 -8.21 -1.74 10.39
N THR A 192 -9.08 -2.55 9.84
CA THR A 192 -10.02 -2.16 8.77
C THR A 192 -11.33 -1.60 9.30
N ASN A 193 -11.72 -1.99 10.52
CA ASN A 193 -12.95 -1.56 11.19
C ASN A 193 -12.64 -1.10 12.61
N ASN A 194 -12.17 0.14 12.75
CA ASN A 194 -11.83 0.73 14.04
C ASN A 194 -13.06 1.45 14.63
N LEU A 195 -13.28 1.26 15.93
CA LEU A 195 -14.43 1.77 16.66
C LEU A 195 -14.02 2.61 17.88
N PHE A 196 -13.60 3.84 17.62
CA PHE A 196 -13.31 4.80 18.70
C PHE A 196 -14.54 5.61 19.03
N THR A 197 -14.89 5.67 20.32
CA THR A 197 -16.01 6.45 20.85
C THR A 197 -15.56 7.26 22.07
N LYS A 198 -16.46 8.06 22.63
CA LYS A 198 -16.25 8.75 23.92
C LYS A 198 -16.00 7.78 25.09
N ASN A 199 -16.43 6.53 24.94
CA ASN A 199 -16.28 5.49 25.95
C ASN A 199 -14.92 4.77 25.89
N THR A 200 -14.13 5.00 24.84
CA THR A 200 -12.83 4.35 24.69
C THR A 200 -11.87 4.84 25.78
N CYS A 201 -11.45 3.93 26.65
CA CYS A 201 -10.49 4.24 27.72
C CYS A 201 -9.16 3.47 27.57
N MET A 202 -9.14 2.36 26.86
CA MET A 202 -7.94 1.59 26.57
C MET A 202 -7.83 1.23 25.09
N ILE A 203 -6.62 0.93 24.64
CA ILE A 203 -6.32 0.52 23.25
C ILE A 203 -5.47 -0.73 23.26
N HIS A 204 -5.95 -1.81 22.69
CA HIS A 204 -5.16 -3.00 22.41
C HIS A 204 -4.52 -2.90 21.01
N TYR A 205 -3.19 -2.97 20.94
CA TYR A 205 -2.45 -2.79 19.69
C TYR A 205 -2.29 -4.05 18.85
N TYR A 206 -2.56 -5.23 19.42
CA TYR A 206 -2.37 -6.53 18.77
C TYR A 206 -0.95 -6.70 18.19
N ASP A 207 0.09 -6.29 18.96
CA ASP A 207 1.49 -6.30 18.48
C ASP A 207 2.02 -7.72 18.25
N ALA A 208 1.48 -8.70 18.98
CA ALA A 208 1.86 -10.11 18.89
C ALA A 208 3.40 -10.31 18.92
N SER A 209 4.09 -9.53 19.79
CA SER A 209 5.55 -9.48 19.91
C SER A 209 6.18 -10.83 20.32
N TRP A 210 5.41 -11.67 20.97
CA TRP A 210 5.78 -13.03 21.42
C TRP A 210 5.81 -14.07 20.29
N LEU A 211 5.21 -13.76 19.12
CA LEU A 211 5.21 -14.69 18.00
C LEU A 211 6.59 -14.81 17.33
N PRO A 212 6.98 -16.00 16.87
CA PRO A 212 8.13 -16.18 16.00
C PRO A 212 8.07 -15.24 14.79
N LEU A 213 9.23 -14.79 14.31
CA LEU A 213 9.33 -13.82 13.21
C LEU A 213 8.49 -14.22 11.97
N LYS A 214 8.44 -15.52 11.67
CA LYS A 214 7.61 -16.07 10.59
C LYS A 214 6.14 -15.72 10.79
N ASN A 215 5.59 -15.97 11.98
CA ASN A 215 4.19 -15.72 12.31
C ASN A 215 3.88 -14.22 12.36
N ARG A 216 4.84 -13.40 12.79
CA ARG A 216 4.71 -11.93 12.75
C ARG A 216 4.63 -11.42 11.32
N ILE A 217 5.41 -12.00 10.39
CA ILE A 217 5.35 -11.69 8.96
C ILE A 217 4.00 -12.14 8.38
N GLU A 218 3.54 -13.35 8.72
CA GLU A 218 2.22 -13.85 8.31
C GLU A 218 1.09 -12.91 8.78
N ASN A 219 1.12 -12.49 10.04
CA ASN A 219 0.16 -11.53 10.58
C ASN A 219 0.23 -10.17 9.88
N LEU A 220 1.42 -9.68 9.56
CA LEU A 220 1.60 -8.46 8.77
C LEU A 220 1.02 -8.59 7.35
N LEU A 221 1.20 -9.76 6.72
CA LEU A 221 0.62 -10.06 5.41
C LEU A 221 -0.91 -10.12 5.49
N VAL A 222 -1.46 -10.78 6.53
CA VAL A 222 -2.91 -10.83 6.77
C VAL A 222 -3.49 -9.43 7.00
N ARG A 223 -2.84 -8.62 7.82
CA ARG A 223 -3.24 -7.21 8.06
C ARG A 223 -3.18 -6.36 6.79
N ARG A 224 -2.22 -6.63 5.90
CA ARG A 224 -1.99 -5.81 4.70
C ARG A 224 -2.80 -6.26 3.49
N TYR A 225 -3.03 -7.57 3.33
CA TYR A 225 -3.60 -8.15 2.10
C TYR A 225 -4.90 -8.92 2.31
N GLY A 226 -5.35 -9.06 3.57
CA GLY A 226 -6.47 -9.91 3.96
C GLY A 226 -6.08 -11.39 4.05
N ARG A 227 -6.87 -12.17 4.82
CA ARG A 227 -6.55 -13.57 5.19
C ARG A 227 -6.39 -14.49 3.98
N GLU A 228 -7.30 -14.42 3.02
CA GLU A 228 -7.27 -15.32 1.84
C GLU A 228 -6.05 -15.06 0.95
N ARG A 229 -5.72 -13.80 0.69
CA ARG A 229 -4.55 -13.43 -0.12
C ARG A 229 -3.26 -13.75 0.58
N ALA A 230 -3.16 -13.46 1.88
CA ALA A 230 -2.01 -13.81 2.69
C ALA A 230 -1.76 -15.32 2.67
N ILE A 231 -2.80 -16.15 2.83
CA ILE A 231 -2.68 -17.61 2.77
C ILE A 231 -2.21 -18.08 1.37
N LYS A 232 -2.74 -17.51 0.29
CA LYS A 232 -2.28 -17.83 -1.08
C LYS A 232 -0.81 -17.46 -1.28
N MET A 233 -0.39 -16.29 -0.82
CA MET A 233 1.01 -15.84 -0.86
C MET A 233 1.93 -16.75 -0.04
N ILE A 234 1.51 -17.13 1.17
CA ILE A 234 2.27 -18.04 2.05
C ILE A 234 2.37 -19.45 1.45
N LYS A 235 1.28 -19.97 0.88
CA LYS A 235 1.27 -21.29 0.20
C LYS A 235 2.12 -21.29 -1.08
N ALA A 236 2.04 -20.24 -1.88
CA ALA A 236 2.90 -20.08 -3.07
C ALA A 236 4.39 -20.02 -2.65
N TYR A 237 4.71 -19.28 -1.61
CA TYR A 237 6.04 -19.23 -1.02
C TYR A 237 6.51 -20.59 -0.48
N GLN A 238 5.67 -21.32 0.26
CA GLN A 238 6.01 -22.63 0.78
C GLN A 238 6.25 -23.67 -0.34
N LYS A 239 5.51 -23.59 -1.44
CA LYS A 239 5.67 -24.49 -2.59
C LYS A 239 7.00 -24.24 -3.34
N THR A 240 7.48 -23.00 -3.37
CA THR A 240 8.78 -22.62 -3.94
C THR A 240 9.95 -22.96 -2.99
N TYR A 241 9.71 -23.09 -1.69
CA TYR A 241 10.75 -23.24 -0.67
C TYR A 241 11.28 -24.68 -0.49
N VAL A 242 10.60 -25.68 -0.99
CA VAL A 242 11.03 -27.10 -0.88
C VAL A 242 12.29 -27.39 -1.72
N GLY A 243 12.68 -26.48 -2.61
CA GLY A 243 13.82 -26.64 -3.53
C GLY A 243 15.10 -25.85 -3.23
N ALA A 244 15.13 -24.88 -2.30
CA ALA A 244 16.28 -23.99 -2.22
C ALA A 244 16.72 -23.56 -0.81
N ARG A 245 17.74 -24.23 -0.30
CA ARG A 245 18.50 -23.87 0.92
C ARG A 245 19.32 -22.55 0.84
N LYS A 246 19.04 -21.65 -0.14
CA LYS A 246 19.82 -20.40 -0.38
C LYS A 246 19.07 -19.09 -0.09
N THR A 247 17.92 -19.07 0.60
CA THR A 247 16.97 -17.92 0.56
C THR A 247 16.81 -17.12 1.85
N ALA A 248 17.76 -17.08 2.77
CA ALA A 248 17.73 -16.08 3.87
C ALA A 248 17.78 -14.62 3.35
N ARG A 249 18.25 -14.38 2.14
CA ARG A 249 18.27 -13.06 1.48
C ARG A 249 16.90 -12.57 1.00
N VAL A 250 15.99 -13.46 0.63
CA VAL A 250 14.68 -13.10 0.02
C VAL A 250 13.64 -12.71 1.07
N ILE A 251 13.72 -13.22 2.29
CA ILE A 251 12.79 -12.85 3.39
C ILE A 251 13.06 -11.44 3.93
N LEU A 252 14.33 -10.99 3.86
CA LEU A 252 14.72 -9.64 4.28
C LEU A 252 14.47 -8.59 3.20
N PHE A 253 14.27 -9.01 1.94
CA PHE A 253 14.11 -8.12 0.81
C PHE A 253 12.85 -7.24 0.87
N PRO A 254 11.63 -7.72 1.21
CA PRO A 254 10.47 -6.83 1.40
C PRO A 254 10.59 -5.93 2.62
N MET A 255 11.23 -6.39 3.72
CA MET A 255 11.50 -5.54 4.89
C MET A 255 12.66 -4.56 4.64
N ALA A 256 13.66 -4.96 3.86
CA ALA A 256 14.72 -4.06 3.43
C ALA A 256 14.19 -3.03 2.41
N LEU A 257 13.28 -3.41 1.52
CA LEU A 257 12.55 -2.50 0.63
C LEU A 257 11.59 -1.59 1.40
N TYR A 258 10.88 -2.08 2.40
CA TYR A 258 10.03 -1.26 3.27
C TYR A 258 10.87 -0.31 4.14
N LYS A 259 11.96 -0.80 4.75
CA LYS A 259 12.92 0.05 5.48
C LYS A 259 13.73 0.96 4.53
N SER A 260 14.07 0.52 3.32
CA SER A 260 14.74 1.38 2.35
C SER A 260 13.80 2.40 1.73
N ARG A 261 12.51 2.07 1.53
CA ARG A 261 11.47 3.06 1.17
C ARG A 261 11.16 4.02 2.31
N GLN A 262 11.23 3.60 3.56
CA GLN A 262 11.17 4.50 4.71
C GLN A 262 12.48 5.30 4.90
N ARG A 263 13.65 4.72 4.60
CA ARG A 263 14.95 5.41 4.62
C ARG A 263 15.18 6.29 3.40
N LYS A 264 14.55 6.01 2.27
CA LYS A 264 14.51 6.82 1.04
C LYS A 264 13.21 7.65 0.93
N LYS A 265 12.62 8.09 2.00
CA LYS A 265 11.92 9.36 1.98
C LYS A 265 13.02 10.40 1.78
N ALA A 266 13.31 10.69 0.53
CA ALA A 266 14.32 11.66 0.16
C ALA A 266 14.03 12.91 0.98
N VAL A 267 14.93 13.25 1.87
CA VAL A 267 14.81 14.48 2.66
C VAL A 267 14.82 15.58 1.61
N ILE A 268 13.67 16.19 1.41
CA ILE A 268 13.57 17.36 0.54
C ILE A 268 14.49 18.41 1.14
N THR A 269 15.55 18.75 0.41
CA THR A 269 16.53 19.70 0.88
C THR A 269 15.95 21.11 0.86
N LYS A 270 16.54 22.00 1.64
CA LYS A 270 16.13 23.41 1.65
C LYS A 270 16.34 24.06 0.27
N GLU A 271 17.43 23.69 -0.40
CA GLU A 271 17.82 24.15 -1.75
C GLU A 271 16.76 23.75 -2.78
N TYR A 272 16.27 22.52 -2.74
CA TYR A 272 15.20 22.07 -3.62
C TYR A 272 13.90 22.88 -3.42
N LEU A 273 13.50 23.16 -2.18
CA LEU A 273 12.33 24.00 -1.91
C LEU A 273 12.50 25.42 -2.43
N VAL A 274 13.70 25.99 -2.30
CA VAL A 274 14.03 27.31 -2.89
C VAL A 274 13.92 27.26 -4.41
N GLN A 275 14.38 26.18 -5.05
CA GLN A 275 14.22 25.99 -6.50
C GLN A 275 12.75 25.95 -6.91
N VAL A 276 11.91 25.18 -6.19
CA VAL A 276 10.45 25.14 -6.41
C VAL A 276 9.83 26.53 -6.29
N GLU A 277 10.14 27.26 -5.21
CA GLU A 277 9.65 28.62 -4.97
C GLU A 277 10.09 29.59 -6.07
N ASN A 278 11.34 29.51 -6.51
CA ASN A 278 11.86 30.38 -7.59
C ASN A 278 11.19 30.06 -8.93
N THR A 279 11.01 28.77 -9.27
CA THR A 279 10.30 28.37 -10.49
C THR A 279 8.86 28.89 -10.50
N ILE A 280 8.15 28.84 -9.38
CA ILE A 280 6.80 29.42 -9.25
C ILE A 280 6.83 30.94 -9.50
N LYS A 281 7.80 31.66 -8.91
CA LYS A 281 7.96 33.10 -9.09
C LYS A 281 8.30 33.47 -10.54
N GLU A 282 9.18 32.72 -11.20
CA GLU A 282 9.56 32.95 -12.59
C GLU A 282 8.39 32.76 -13.56
N ILE A 283 7.58 31.70 -13.35
CA ILE A 283 6.35 31.48 -14.13
C ILE A 283 5.39 32.65 -13.93
N ASN A 284 5.23 33.15 -12.70
CA ASN A 284 4.35 34.27 -12.41
C ASN A 284 4.80 35.58 -13.04
N LYS A 285 6.13 35.81 -13.18
CA LYS A 285 6.68 36.98 -13.89
C LYS A 285 6.38 36.96 -15.40
N GLN A 286 6.07 35.80 -15.98
CA GLN A 286 5.66 35.71 -17.37
C GLN A 286 4.25 36.31 -17.53
N LYS A 287 4.15 37.53 -18.11
CA LYS A 287 2.86 38.18 -18.37
C LYS A 287 1.91 37.21 -19.07
N GLY A 288 0.78 36.92 -18.43
CA GLY A 288 -0.27 36.06 -18.98
C GLY A 288 -0.15 34.56 -18.69
N ALA A 289 0.66 34.13 -17.72
CA ALA A 289 0.61 32.71 -17.26
C ALA A 289 -0.75 32.40 -16.60
N PRO A 290 -1.68 31.74 -17.31
CA PRO A 290 -3.05 31.58 -16.83
C PRO A 290 -3.21 30.46 -15.79
N TYR A 291 -2.20 29.61 -15.64
CA TYR A 291 -2.23 28.44 -14.77
C TYR A 291 -0.83 28.01 -14.35
N LEU A 292 -0.78 27.17 -13.30
CA LEU A 292 0.43 26.50 -12.80
C LEU A 292 0.16 25.00 -12.72
N VAL A 293 1.05 24.16 -13.25
CA VAL A 293 0.93 22.70 -13.18
C VAL A 293 2.03 22.11 -12.30
N LEU A 294 1.64 21.45 -11.21
CA LEU A 294 2.55 20.72 -10.31
C LEU A 294 2.62 19.25 -10.73
N HIS A 295 3.82 18.73 -10.91
CA HIS A 295 4.06 17.30 -11.16
C HIS A 295 5.22 16.80 -10.32
N ASN A 296 5.30 15.50 -10.09
CA ASN A 296 6.43 14.88 -9.40
C ASN A 296 7.48 14.44 -10.40
N GLY A 297 8.65 15.09 -10.42
CA GLY A 297 9.75 14.81 -11.33
C GLY A 297 10.35 13.41 -11.21
N GLU A 298 10.12 12.70 -10.10
CA GLU A 298 10.54 11.32 -9.92
C GLU A 298 9.64 10.31 -10.66
N TRP A 299 8.47 10.77 -11.15
CA TRP A 299 7.52 9.96 -11.93
C TRP A 299 7.70 10.26 -13.42
N PHE A 300 8.73 9.65 -14.03
CA PHE A 300 9.18 9.98 -15.39
C PHE A 300 8.06 10.01 -16.44
N GLY A 301 7.18 9.00 -16.48
CA GLY A 301 6.07 8.96 -17.42
C GLY A 301 5.07 10.11 -17.23
N VAL A 302 4.73 10.43 -15.98
CA VAL A 302 3.85 11.57 -15.64
C VAL A 302 4.52 12.89 -15.99
N THR A 303 5.81 13.03 -15.68
CA THR A 303 6.59 14.23 -16.01
C THR A 303 6.65 14.48 -17.51
N SER A 304 6.94 13.43 -18.30
CA SER A 304 6.95 13.53 -19.77
C SER A 304 5.58 13.94 -20.30
N ALA A 305 4.51 13.27 -19.89
CA ALA A 305 3.16 13.60 -20.31
C ALA A 305 2.77 15.05 -19.93
N THR A 306 3.09 15.47 -18.71
CA THR A 306 2.77 16.81 -18.22
C THR A 306 3.47 17.89 -19.05
N LYS A 307 4.76 17.75 -19.32
CA LYS A 307 5.54 18.72 -20.10
C LYS A 307 5.15 18.79 -21.57
N GLU A 308 4.62 17.72 -22.14
CA GLU A 308 4.10 17.71 -23.52
C GLU A 308 2.72 18.39 -23.63
N LEU A 309 1.93 18.36 -22.55
CA LEU A 309 0.58 18.89 -22.52
C LEU A 309 0.49 20.34 -22.04
N PHE A 310 1.34 20.74 -21.09
CA PHE A 310 1.25 22.03 -20.40
C PHE A 310 2.56 22.82 -20.47
N LYS A 311 2.44 24.12 -20.66
CA LYS A 311 3.59 25.03 -20.77
C LYS A 311 4.18 25.40 -19.40
N TYR A 312 3.33 25.68 -18.41
CA TYR A 312 3.73 26.27 -17.13
C TYR A 312 3.79 25.18 -16.05
N THR A 313 4.90 24.41 -16.04
CA THR A 313 5.06 23.25 -15.18
C THR A 313 6.11 23.46 -14.10
N VAL A 314 5.87 22.92 -12.91
CA VAL A 314 6.78 22.92 -11.76
C VAL A 314 7.00 21.49 -11.28
N ASP A 315 8.25 21.08 -11.19
CA ASP A 315 8.61 19.85 -10.49
C ASP A 315 8.40 20.07 -8.98
N CYS A 316 7.43 19.38 -8.42
CA CYS A 316 7.12 19.38 -7.01
C CYS A 316 7.03 17.93 -6.52
N ARG A 317 8.15 17.41 -6.03
CA ARG A 317 8.25 16.06 -5.50
C ARG A 317 7.31 15.85 -4.31
N GLU A 318 7.19 14.61 -3.84
CA GLU A 318 6.36 14.28 -2.69
C GLU A 318 6.75 15.07 -1.44
N LEU A 319 5.84 15.88 -0.94
CA LEU A 319 6.02 16.69 0.27
C LEU A 319 5.51 15.93 1.50
N TYR A 320 6.40 15.58 2.43
CA TYR A 320 6.05 14.81 3.63
C TYR A 320 5.88 15.66 4.89
N ARG A 321 6.58 16.80 4.98
CA ARG A 321 6.57 17.64 6.19
C ARG A 321 5.55 18.77 6.03
N VAL A 322 4.75 19.01 7.07
CA VAL A 322 3.75 20.09 7.11
C VAL A 322 4.36 21.46 6.83
N GLN A 323 5.61 21.67 7.27
CA GLN A 323 6.35 22.91 7.03
C GLN A 323 6.65 23.13 5.53
N ASP A 324 7.08 22.07 4.83
CA ASP A 324 7.39 22.14 3.38
C ASP A 324 6.13 22.40 2.56
N ILE A 325 5.04 21.69 2.91
CA ILE A 325 3.71 21.94 2.33
C ILE A 325 3.28 23.40 2.57
N GLY A 326 3.51 23.92 3.77
CA GLY A 326 3.22 25.30 4.12
C GLY A 326 4.02 26.32 3.31
N ARG A 327 5.30 26.05 3.04
CA ARG A 327 6.18 26.91 2.21
C ARG A 327 5.70 26.95 0.76
N VAL A 328 5.48 25.78 0.15
CA VAL A 328 5.00 25.69 -1.24
C VAL A 328 3.61 26.33 -1.39
N ALA A 329 2.70 26.10 -0.42
CA ALA A 329 1.39 26.73 -0.42
C ALA A 329 1.48 28.27 -0.38
N LYS A 330 2.37 28.83 0.44
CA LYS A 330 2.60 30.29 0.51
C LYS A 330 3.18 30.84 -0.80
N ALA A 331 4.15 30.13 -1.39
CA ALA A 331 4.74 30.53 -2.68
C ALA A 331 3.67 30.57 -3.79
N ILE A 332 2.79 29.58 -3.87
CA ILE A 332 1.67 29.55 -4.82
C ILE A 332 0.68 30.69 -4.52
N ALA A 333 0.31 30.88 -3.24
CA ALA A 333 -0.61 31.95 -2.85
C ALA A 333 -0.08 33.33 -3.20
N MET A 334 1.22 33.60 -3.00
CA MET A 334 1.88 34.85 -3.35
C MET A 334 2.01 35.07 -4.87
N ALA A 335 2.04 33.97 -5.64
CA ALA A 335 2.08 34.04 -7.10
C ALA A 335 0.69 34.30 -7.72
N GLU A 336 -0.38 34.09 -6.96
CA GLU A 336 -1.78 34.33 -7.33
C GLU A 336 -2.18 33.78 -8.72
N PRO A 337 -1.82 32.52 -9.07
CA PRO A 337 -2.24 31.98 -10.35
C PRO A 337 -3.77 31.82 -10.37
N LYS A 338 -4.39 32.08 -11.52
CA LYS A 338 -5.86 31.83 -11.67
C LYS A 338 -6.22 30.38 -11.41
N GLN A 339 -5.33 29.46 -11.80
CA GLN A 339 -5.56 28.01 -11.70
C GLN A 339 -4.28 27.29 -11.25
N VAL A 340 -4.45 26.24 -10.45
CA VAL A 340 -3.40 25.26 -10.09
C VAL A 340 -3.88 23.86 -10.46
N ILE A 341 -3.08 23.17 -11.27
CA ILE A 341 -3.36 21.81 -11.73
C ILE A 341 -2.36 20.86 -11.07
N PHE A 342 -2.85 19.82 -10.44
CA PHE A 342 -2.03 18.73 -9.92
C PHE A 342 -2.00 17.62 -10.95
N SER A 343 -0.87 17.43 -11.63
CA SER A 343 -0.66 16.34 -12.56
C SER A 343 -0.20 15.10 -11.81
N ALA A 344 -1.10 14.18 -11.66
CA ALA A 344 -1.13 13.08 -10.70
C ALA A 344 -1.47 13.54 -9.26
N MET A 345 -1.59 12.58 -8.34
CA MET A 345 -1.93 12.86 -6.94
C MET A 345 -0.97 12.13 -6.02
N SER A 346 -0.53 12.85 -4.99
CA SER A 346 0.25 12.32 -3.88
C SER A 346 -0.38 12.69 -2.54
N GLU A 347 0.10 12.09 -1.44
CA GLU A 347 -0.38 12.44 -0.10
C GLU A 347 -0.09 13.90 0.24
N GLY A 348 1.11 14.36 -0.07
CA GLY A 348 1.52 15.76 0.10
C GLY A 348 0.72 16.68 -0.81
N GLY A 349 0.46 16.27 -2.06
CA GLY A 349 -0.39 16.99 -2.99
C GLY A 349 -1.81 17.22 -2.46
N ALA A 350 -2.43 16.19 -1.90
CA ALA A 350 -3.75 16.31 -1.29
C ALA A 350 -3.77 17.26 -0.07
N GLN A 351 -2.71 17.23 0.75
CA GLN A 351 -2.56 18.17 1.87
C GLN A 351 -2.31 19.60 1.37
N LEU A 352 -1.53 19.77 0.32
CA LEU A 352 -1.27 21.06 -0.31
C LEU A 352 -2.56 21.67 -0.86
N ILE A 353 -3.42 20.88 -1.52
CA ILE A 353 -4.76 21.32 -1.96
C ILE A 353 -5.58 21.83 -0.76
N ARG A 354 -5.67 21.06 0.32
CA ARG A 354 -6.41 21.47 1.52
C ARG A 354 -5.85 22.74 2.15
N LYS A 355 -4.53 22.91 2.11
CA LYS A 355 -3.87 24.13 2.61
C LYS A 355 -4.16 25.34 1.73
N LEU A 356 -4.06 25.18 0.39
CA LEU A 356 -4.39 26.24 -0.56
C LEU A 356 -5.83 26.72 -0.43
N ARG A 357 -6.79 25.80 -0.26
CA ARG A 357 -8.20 26.18 -0.02
C ARG A 357 -8.41 27.04 1.22
N LYS A 358 -7.55 26.89 2.24
CA LYS A 358 -7.62 27.70 3.47
C LYS A 358 -7.00 29.10 3.29
N ILE A 359 -5.91 29.23 2.52
CA ILE A 359 -5.15 30.49 2.44
C ILE A 359 -5.44 31.29 1.18
N SER A 360 -5.94 30.66 0.11
CA SER A 360 -6.23 31.29 -1.19
C SER A 360 -7.43 30.58 -1.84
N PRO A 361 -8.65 30.75 -1.28
CA PRO A 361 -9.85 30.06 -1.75
C PRO A 361 -10.27 30.43 -3.19
N GLN A 362 -9.82 31.59 -3.70
CA GLN A 362 -10.07 32.08 -5.06
C GLN A 362 -9.36 31.27 -6.14
N ILE A 363 -8.24 30.61 -5.83
CA ILE A 363 -7.47 29.83 -6.81
C ILE A 363 -8.31 28.61 -7.25
N LYS A 364 -8.53 28.45 -8.55
CA LYS A 364 -9.21 27.27 -9.10
C LYS A 364 -8.25 26.09 -9.12
N ILE A 365 -8.55 25.03 -8.35
CA ILE A 365 -7.71 23.84 -8.25
C ILE A 365 -8.28 22.72 -9.09
N LYS A 366 -7.45 22.12 -9.94
CA LYS A 366 -7.80 20.99 -10.82
C LYS A 366 -6.84 19.83 -10.61
N VAL A 367 -7.26 18.63 -10.96
CA VAL A 367 -6.43 17.43 -10.91
C VAL A 367 -6.47 16.72 -12.27
N TYR A 368 -5.31 16.37 -12.79
CA TYR A 368 -5.15 15.48 -13.93
C TYR A 368 -4.55 14.18 -13.45
N TRP A 369 -5.34 13.11 -13.42
CA TRP A 369 -4.95 11.82 -12.83
C TRP A 369 -4.50 10.82 -13.89
N HIS A 370 -3.30 10.28 -13.69
CA HIS A 370 -2.66 9.29 -14.55
C HIS A 370 -2.85 7.83 -14.05
N GLY A 371 -3.85 7.57 -13.24
CA GLY A 371 -4.12 6.23 -12.71
C GLY A 371 -5.08 5.42 -13.57
N SER A 372 -5.10 4.10 -13.33
CA SER A 372 -6.08 3.15 -13.87
C SER A 372 -6.78 2.39 -12.73
N MET A 373 -7.90 1.70 -13.03
CA MET A 373 -8.59 0.89 -12.02
C MET A 373 -7.72 -0.25 -11.48
N SER A 374 -6.83 -0.82 -12.29
CA SER A 374 -5.89 -1.84 -11.80
C SER A 374 -4.85 -1.28 -10.82
N GLN A 375 -4.48 0.00 -10.94
CA GLN A 375 -3.62 0.66 -9.97
C GLN A 375 -4.35 0.96 -8.65
N VAL A 376 -5.67 1.04 -8.67
CA VAL A 376 -6.50 1.16 -7.46
C VAL A 376 -6.42 -0.11 -6.59
N LEU A 377 -6.02 -1.26 -7.14
CA LEU A 377 -5.72 -2.47 -6.37
C LEU A 377 -4.44 -2.34 -5.52
N ASP A 378 -3.55 -1.41 -5.85
CA ASP A 378 -2.43 -1.03 -5.00
C ASP A 378 -2.95 -0.16 -3.83
N PRO A 379 -2.53 -0.42 -2.57
CA PRO A 379 -2.95 0.38 -1.41
C PRO A 379 -2.68 1.88 -1.56
N TYR A 380 -1.58 2.25 -2.21
CA TYR A 380 -1.28 3.66 -2.50
C TYR A 380 -2.24 4.22 -3.55
N GLY A 381 -2.47 3.51 -4.66
CA GLY A 381 -3.41 3.89 -5.70
C GLY A 381 -4.83 4.06 -5.16
N TRP A 382 -5.29 3.10 -4.34
CA TRP A 382 -6.58 3.20 -3.64
C TRP A 382 -6.67 4.45 -2.76
N LYS A 383 -5.64 4.71 -1.95
CA LYS A 383 -5.60 5.87 -1.08
C LYS A 383 -5.65 7.19 -1.86
N MET A 384 -4.92 7.28 -2.98
CA MET A 384 -4.93 8.47 -3.83
C MET A 384 -6.28 8.66 -4.53
N HIS A 385 -6.86 7.59 -5.05
CA HIS A 385 -8.17 7.63 -5.66
C HIS A 385 -9.25 8.12 -4.68
N THR A 386 -9.31 7.55 -3.47
CA THR A 386 -10.27 7.97 -2.45
C THR A 386 -10.07 9.42 -2.01
N GLN A 387 -8.82 9.90 -1.95
CA GLN A 387 -8.56 11.31 -1.67
C GLN A 387 -9.02 12.25 -2.78
N ILE A 388 -8.84 11.89 -4.06
CA ILE A 388 -9.37 12.67 -5.19
C ILE A 388 -10.89 12.76 -5.08
N MET A 389 -11.57 11.64 -4.84
CA MET A 389 -13.03 11.62 -4.71
C MET A 389 -13.54 12.45 -3.51
N ASP A 390 -12.85 12.40 -2.37
CA ASP A 390 -13.15 13.26 -1.21
C ASP A 390 -12.99 14.75 -1.55
N LEU A 391 -11.91 15.11 -2.23
CA LEU A 391 -11.64 16.49 -2.65
C LEU A 391 -12.69 17.00 -3.67
N CYS A 392 -13.17 16.14 -4.58
CA CYS A 392 -14.27 16.44 -5.49
C CYS A 392 -15.56 16.72 -4.71
N ARG A 393 -15.97 15.79 -3.82
CA ARG A 393 -17.20 15.93 -3.02
C ARG A 393 -17.21 17.19 -2.15
N ARG A 394 -16.05 17.55 -1.61
CA ARG A 394 -15.86 18.78 -0.80
C ARG A 394 -15.73 20.05 -1.64
N LYS A 395 -15.82 19.97 -2.96
CA LYS A 395 -15.61 21.08 -3.88
C LYS A 395 -14.23 21.76 -3.70
N HIS A 396 -13.23 21.01 -3.22
CA HIS A 396 -11.87 21.48 -3.11
C HIS A 396 -11.17 21.54 -4.46
N ILE A 397 -11.55 20.67 -5.40
CA ILE A 397 -11.15 20.72 -6.80
C ILE A 397 -12.38 21.01 -7.66
N VAL A 398 -12.20 21.84 -8.68
CA VAL A 398 -13.28 22.32 -9.55
C VAL A 398 -13.44 21.47 -10.82
N ALA A 399 -12.39 20.78 -11.21
CA ALA A 399 -12.40 19.87 -12.35
C ALA A 399 -11.39 18.72 -12.14
N PHE A 400 -11.75 17.57 -12.64
CA PHE A 400 -10.95 16.35 -12.61
C PHE A 400 -10.77 15.85 -14.04
N ALA A 401 -9.55 15.50 -14.44
CA ALA A 401 -9.28 14.90 -15.73
C ALA A 401 -8.61 13.52 -15.57
N THR A 402 -8.84 12.64 -16.51
CA THR A 402 -8.18 11.32 -16.60
C THR A 402 -7.71 11.05 -18.03
N CYS A 403 -6.63 10.29 -18.15
CA CYS A 403 -6.08 9.86 -19.43
C CYS A 403 -6.56 8.46 -19.88
N LYS A 404 -7.42 7.83 -19.11
CA LYS A 404 -8.01 6.50 -19.41
C LYS A 404 -9.46 6.67 -19.87
N LYS A 405 -9.77 6.31 -21.12
CA LYS A 405 -11.11 6.48 -21.70
C LYS A 405 -12.20 5.78 -20.88
N SER A 406 -11.99 4.53 -20.51
CA SER A 406 -12.96 3.78 -19.68
C SER A 406 -13.22 4.39 -18.30
N LEU A 407 -12.23 5.08 -17.71
CA LEU A 407 -12.43 5.81 -16.47
C LEU A 407 -13.20 7.11 -16.67
N TYR A 408 -12.93 7.81 -17.76
CA TYR A 408 -13.73 8.98 -18.15
C TYR A 408 -15.20 8.60 -18.27
N ASP A 409 -15.52 7.54 -19.02
CA ASP A 409 -16.89 7.08 -19.22
C ASP A 409 -17.54 6.66 -17.89
N PHE A 410 -16.79 5.95 -17.03
CA PHE A 410 -17.25 5.58 -15.68
C PHE A 410 -17.62 6.80 -14.84
N TYR A 411 -16.72 7.78 -14.70
CA TYR A 411 -16.96 8.94 -13.86
C TYR A 411 -18.04 9.86 -14.43
N LYS A 412 -18.13 9.98 -15.75
CA LYS A 412 -19.21 10.71 -16.42
C LYS A 412 -20.57 10.16 -16.06
N ASN A 413 -20.72 8.82 -16.07
CA ASN A 413 -21.94 8.14 -15.66
C ASN A 413 -22.27 8.27 -14.16
N GLN A 414 -21.31 8.68 -13.33
CA GLN A 414 -21.49 8.96 -11.90
C GLN A 414 -21.74 10.45 -11.61
N ASN A 415 -22.01 11.26 -12.63
CA ASN A 415 -22.22 12.73 -12.52
C ASN A 415 -21.02 13.45 -11.86
N ILE A 416 -19.82 12.93 -12.04
CA ILE A 416 -18.59 13.59 -11.62
C ILE A 416 -18.10 14.48 -12.76
N PRO A 417 -17.79 15.76 -12.53
CA PRO A 417 -17.28 16.67 -13.56
C PRO A 417 -15.87 16.20 -14.00
N VAL A 418 -15.83 15.29 -14.96
CA VAL A 418 -14.61 14.68 -15.48
C VAL A 418 -14.35 15.09 -16.93
N TYR A 419 -13.06 15.27 -17.24
CA TYR A 419 -12.53 15.55 -18.56
C TYR A 419 -11.64 14.40 -19.02
N PHE A 420 -11.64 14.15 -20.33
CA PHE A 420 -10.72 13.19 -20.92
C PHE A 420 -9.59 13.93 -21.59
N ILE A 421 -8.34 13.59 -21.27
CA ILE A 421 -7.15 14.14 -21.92
C ILE A 421 -6.22 12.99 -22.23
N THR A 422 -6.01 12.69 -23.50
CA THR A 422 -5.02 11.71 -23.93
C THR A 422 -3.63 12.34 -24.04
N ASN A 423 -2.59 11.53 -24.20
CA ASN A 423 -1.24 12.03 -24.40
C ASN A 423 -0.94 12.26 -25.88
N LYS A 424 -0.02 13.17 -26.13
CA LYS A 424 0.63 13.37 -27.42
C LYS A 424 2.13 13.42 -27.19
N VAL A 425 2.88 13.15 -28.23
CA VAL A 425 4.36 13.21 -28.20
C VAL A 425 4.84 13.95 -29.44
N LYS A 426 5.86 14.77 -29.26
CA LYS A 426 6.56 15.41 -30.37
C LYS A 426 8.04 15.06 -30.25
N VAL A 427 8.55 14.29 -31.20
CA VAL A 427 9.95 13.88 -31.28
C VAL A 427 10.49 14.20 -32.67
N SER A 428 11.74 14.65 -32.73
CA SER A 428 12.43 14.84 -34.03
C SER A 428 12.81 13.47 -34.60
N ARG A 429 12.28 13.13 -35.76
CA ARG A 429 12.58 11.86 -36.45
C ARG A 429 14.07 11.78 -36.79
N ARG A 430 14.71 10.65 -36.45
CA ARG A 430 16.04 10.29 -36.93
C ARG A 430 15.93 9.24 -38.05
N LYS A 431 16.75 9.38 -39.09
CA LYS A 431 16.84 8.36 -40.13
C LYS A 431 17.56 7.13 -39.56
N LYS A 432 16.95 5.96 -39.69
CA LYS A 432 17.60 4.68 -39.37
C LYS A 432 18.70 4.41 -40.37
N ASN A 433 19.92 4.09 -39.90
CA ASN A 433 20.95 3.52 -40.77
C ASN A 433 20.59 2.06 -41.03
N THR A 434 20.06 1.77 -42.20
CA THR A 434 19.77 0.40 -42.66
C THR A 434 21.04 -0.27 -43.15
N THR A 435 21.67 -1.06 -42.30
CA THR A 435 22.72 -2.02 -42.75
C THR A 435 22.06 -3.35 -43.08
N LYS A 436 22.22 -3.82 -44.33
CA LYS A 436 21.77 -5.15 -44.76
C LYS A 436 22.59 -6.24 -44.01
N ASN A 437 21.93 -7.24 -43.48
CA ASN A 437 22.45 -8.43 -42.75
C ASN A 437 22.61 -8.31 -41.24
N GLN A 438 21.75 -7.58 -40.52
CA GLN A 438 21.76 -7.59 -39.06
C GLN A 438 20.65 -8.51 -38.48
N LYS A 439 20.93 -9.06 -37.29
CA LYS A 439 19.92 -9.72 -36.45
C LYS A 439 18.70 -8.79 -36.26
N ILE A 440 17.51 -9.36 -36.16
CA ILE A 440 16.29 -8.60 -35.77
C ILE A 440 16.52 -8.02 -34.39
N LYS A 441 16.32 -6.72 -34.23
CA LYS A 441 16.41 -6.04 -32.94
C LYS A 441 15.03 -5.74 -32.40
N VAL A 442 14.73 -6.26 -31.20
CA VAL A 442 13.48 -6.06 -30.49
C VAL A 442 13.74 -5.30 -29.20
N GLY A 443 13.03 -4.20 -28.96
CA GLY A 443 13.16 -3.42 -27.72
C GLY A 443 12.10 -3.80 -26.69
N LEU A 444 12.50 -3.94 -25.42
CA LEU A 444 11.61 -4.14 -24.28
C LEU A 444 11.95 -3.13 -23.19
N TYR A 445 11.15 -2.07 -23.07
CA TYR A 445 11.43 -0.95 -22.19
C TYR A 445 10.40 -0.79 -21.10
N ALA A 446 10.84 -0.31 -19.92
CA ALA A 446 10.02 -0.12 -18.74
C ALA A 446 9.35 -1.41 -18.20
N ALA A 447 9.85 -2.58 -18.55
CA ALA A 447 9.43 -3.87 -17.99
C ALA A 447 10.33 -4.26 -16.82
N SER A 448 9.80 -4.98 -15.84
CA SER A 448 10.54 -5.43 -14.65
C SER A 448 9.81 -6.58 -13.98
N SER A 449 10.57 -7.51 -13.39
CA SER A 449 10.05 -8.62 -12.60
C SER A 449 9.28 -8.16 -11.35
N SER A 450 9.57 -6.97 -10.84
CA SER A 450 8.86 -6.37 -9.70
C SER A 450 7.50 -5.77 -10.05
N ASN A 451 7.16 -5.68 -11.35
CA ASN A 451 5.92 -5.09 -11.83
C ASN A 451 5.17 -6.03 -12.80
N TRP A 452 4.35 -6.91 -12.24
CA TRP A 452 3.58 -7.90 -12.99
C TRP A 452 2.76 -7.31 -14.15
N ARG A 453 2.28 -6.06 -14.02
CA ARG A 453 1.49 -5.39 -15.05
C ARG A 453 2.24 -5.20 -16.36
N LYS A 454 3.56 -5.20 -16.32
CA LYS A 454 4.42 -5.02 -17.50
C LYS A 454 4.60 -6.28 -18.33
N ASN A 455 4.07 -7.43 -17.88
CA ASN A 455 4.04 -8.69 -18.67
C ASN A 455 5.39 -9.06 -19.28
N MET A 456 6.45 -8.94 -18.50
CA MET A 456 7.84 -9.09 -18.97
C MET A 456 8.09 -10.46 -19.60
N PHE A 457 7.68 -11.53 -18.91
CA PHE A 457 8.01 -12.91 -19.32
C PHE A 457 7.35 -13.35 -20.62
N SER A 458 6.08 -13.01 -20.87
CA SER A 458 5.41 -13.37 -22.13
C SER A 458 6.09 -12.71 -23.33
N GLN A 459 6.55 -11.47 -23.16
CA GLN A 459 7.25 -10.74 -24.23
C GLN A 459 8.63 -11.35 -24.53
N ILE A 460 9.42 -11.72 -23.50
CA ILE A 460 10.70 -12.40 -23.68
C ILE A 460 10.51 -13.78 -24.33
N ALA A 461 9.51 -14.55 -23.85
CA ALA A 461 9.19 -15.87 -24.42
C ALA A 461 8.77 -15.80 -25.88
N ALA A 462 8.02 -14.77 -26.28
CA ALA A 462 7.64 -14.56 -27.68
C ALA A 462 8.85 -14.27 -28.57
N VAL A 463 9.79 -13.46 -28.08
CA VAL A 463 11.05 -13.18 -28.78
C VAL A 463 11.89 -14.44 -28.93
N ALA A 464 11.89 -15.35 -27.95
CA ALA A 464 12.60 -16.63 -28.00
C ALA A 464 12.13 -17.55 -29.16
N LEU A 465 10.92 -17.35 -29.65
CA LEU A 465 10.40 -18.09 -30.80
C LEU A 465 10.88 -17.55 -32.16
N ILE A 466 11.67 -16.48 -32.17
CA ILE A 466 12.17 -15.82 -33.39
C ILE A 466 13.65 -16.20 -33.59
N LYS A 467 14.00 -16.67 -34.78
CA LYS A 467 15.41 -16.96 -35.10
C LYS A 467 16.17 -15.66 -35.41
N ASN A 468 17.42 -15.64 -35.05
CA ASN A 468 18.35 -14.53 -35.34
C ASN A 468 17.84 -13.17 -34.80
N VAL A 469 17.51 -13.14 -33.51
CA VAL A 469 16.96 -11.97 -32.81
C VAL A 469 17.87 -11.57 -31.66
N THR A 470 17.93 -10.27 -31.36
CA THR A 470 18.50 -9.71 -30.14
C THR A 470 17.42 -8.88 -29.43
N LEU A 471 17.28 -9.09 -28.12
CA LEU A 471 16.37 -8.33 -27.27
C LEU A 471 17.14 -7.23 -26.54
N ASP A 472 16.74 -5.99 -26.71
CA ASP A 472 17.29 -4.83 -26.02
C ASP A 472 16.38 -4.40 -24.87
N MET A 473 16.89 -4.41 -23.63
CA MET A 473 16.10 -4.15 -22.44
C MET A 473 16.65 -3.02 -21.57
N VAL A 474 15.77 -2.08 -21.18
CA VAL A 474 16.10 -1.00 -20.22
C VAL A 474 14.90 -0.70 -19.30
N PRO A 475 15.07 -0.74 -17.99
CA PRO A 475 16.27 -1.21 -17.28
C PRO A 475 16.47 -2.71 -17.44
N LEU A 476 17.72 -3.15 -17.50
CA LEU A 476 18.04 -4.57 -17.50
C LEU A 476 17.66 -5.16 -16.13
N ASP A 477 16.77 -6.13 -16.17
CA ASP A 477 16.27 -6.83 -14.98
C ASP A 477 17.03 -8.17 -14.83
N PRO A 478 17.68 -8.45 -13.67
CA PRO A 478 18.46 -9.67 -13.49
C PRO A 478 17.67 -10.97 -13.69
N ILE A 479 16.37 -10.97 -13.37
CA ILE A 479 15.52 -12.15 -13.57
C ILE A 479 15.16 -12.29 -15.04
N ALA A 480 14.98 -11.17 -15.77
CA ALA A 480 14.80 -11.17 -17.21
C ALA A 480 16.03 -11.73 -17.93
N GLU A 481 17.23 -11.33 -17.51
CA GLU A 481 18.49 -11.82 -18.05
C GLU A 481 18.66 -13.32 -17.83
N GLU A 482 18.36 -13.81 -16.62
CA GLU A 482 18.37 -15.23 -16.32
C GLU A 482 17.33 -15.99 -17.18
N PHE A 483 16.13 -15.48 -17.31
CA PHE A 483 15.08 -16.10 -18.12
C PHE A 483 15.44 -16.12 -19.61
N ALA A 484 15.95 -15.00 -20.15
CA ALA A 484 16.39 -14.94 -21.55
C ALA A 484 17.46 -15.98 -21.87
N ARG A 485 18.43 -16.16 -20.97
CA ARG A 485 19.45 -17.20 -21.09
C ARG A 485 18.85 -18.61 -21.08
N LEU A 486 17.88 -18.88 -20.20
CA LEU A 486 17.20 -20.18 -20.13
C LEU A 486 16.42 -20.52 -21.40
N VAL A 487 15.83 -19.52 -22.06
CA VAL A 487 15.05 -19.72 -23.30
C VAL A 487 15.86 -19.43 -24.57
N GLY A 488 17.16 -19.18 -24.46
CA GLY A 488 18.07 -19.03 -25.60
C GLY A 488 17.93 -17.70 -26.35
N VAL A 489 17.55 -16.62 -25.69
CA VAL A 489 17.48 -15.26 -26.28
C VAL A 489 18.77 -14.51 -26.03
N ASP A 490 19.36 -13.99 -27.12
CA ASP A 490 20.47 -13.05 -27.02
C ASP A 490 19.96 -11.69 -26.52
N MET A 491 20.37 -11.29 -25.31
CA MET A 491 19.89 -10.08 -24.64
C MET A 491 21.02 -9.09 -24.41
N VAL A 492 20.74 -7.83 -24.70
CA VAL A 492 21.58 -6.69 -24.36
C VAL A 492 20.78 -5.71 -23.51
N GLY A 493 21.44 -4.91 -22.70
CA GLY A 493 20.69 -3.97 -21.86
C GLY A 493 21.57 -3.05 -21.03
N VAL A 494 20.92 -2.15 -20.31
CA VAL A 494 21.58 -1.22 -19.38
C VAL A 494 20.90 -1.32 -18.01
N ALA A 495 21.70 -1.50 -16.97
CA ALA A 495 21.21 -1.49 -15.60
C ALA A 495 20.71 -0.08 -15.21
N GLY A 496 19.50 0.00 -14.63
CA GLY A 496 18.89 1.25 -14.23
C GLY A 496 18.20 2.01 -15.36
N ASN A 497 17.67 3.19 -15.01
CA ASN A 497 16.95 4.03 -15.96
C ASN A 497 17.92 4.93 -16.74
N LEU A 498 17.69 5.07 -18.04
CA LEU A 498 18.41 6.01 -18.89
C LEU A 498 17.71 7.38 -18.91
N PRO A 499 18.48 8.48 -19.13
CA PRO A 499 17.91 9.76 -19.52
C PRO A 499 17.04 9.61 -20.77
N ARG A 500 15.93 10.39 -20.86
CA ARG A 500 14.96 10.26 -21.96
C ARG A 500 15.60 10.30 -23.34
N ARG A 501 16.59 11.17 -23.55
CA ARG A 501 17.29 11.28 -24.84
C ARG A 501 18.00 9.99 -25.22
N GLU A 502 18.78 9.42 -24.32
CA GLU A 502 19.53 8.18 -24.55
C GLU A 502 18.59 6.98 -24.75
N LEU A 503 17.50 6.92 -23.98
CA LEU A 503 16.45 5.90 -24.15
C LEU A 503 15.84 5.98 -25.56
N MET A 504 15.51 7.17 -26.03
CA MET A 504 14.96 7.38 -27.38
C MET A 504 15.96 7.04 -28.49
N GLU A 505 17.25 7.37 -28.32
CA GLU A 505 18.30 6.98 -29.24
C GLU A 505 18.33 5.45 -29.38
N ARG A 506 18.33 4.75 -28.25
CA ARG A 506 18.32 3.28 -28.21
C ARG A 506 17.06 2.66 -28.80
N MET A 507 15.87 3.20 -28.45
CA MET A 507 14.60 2.76 -29.03
C MET A 507 14.56 2.89 -30.56
N SER A 508 15.20 3.92 -31.12
CA SER A 508 15.21 4.21 -32.56
C SER A 508 16.02 3.20 -33.38
N GLU A 509 16.91 2.44 -32.74
CA GLU A 509 17.75 1.42 -33.39
C GLU A 509 17.03 0.09 -33.60
N ASN A 510 15.88 -0.13 -32.98
CA ASN A 510 15.15 -1.37 -33.05
C ASN A 510 14.30 -1.50 -34.33
N ASP A 511 13.95 -2.73 -34.67
CA ASP A 511 12.99 -3.02 -35.72
C ASP A 511 11.57 -2.90 -35.23
N VAL A 512 11.33 -3.30 -33.98
CA VAL A 512 10.05 -3.18 -33.28
C VAL A 512 10.30 -3.02 -31.78
N ASN A 513 9.49 -2.25 -31.09
CA ASN A 513 9.49 -2.14 -29.64
C ASN A 513 8.24 -2.82 -29.04
N LEU A 514 8.38 -3.40 -27.87
CA LEU A 514 7.31 -4.11 -27.17
C LEU A 514 6.83 -3.30 -25.96
N TYR A 515 5.52 -3.22 -25.83
CA TYR A 515 4.83 -2.66 -24.67
C TYR A 515 3.52 -3.42 -24.41
N VAL A 516 3.58 -4.75 -24.51
CA VAL A 516 2.43 -5.65 -24.34
C VAL A 516 2.17 -5.85 -22.84
N THR A 517 1.52 -4.90 -22.23
CA THR A 517 1.27 -4.83 -20.80
C THR A 517 -0.14 -5.27 -20.44
N PHE A 518 -0.38 -5.78 -19.23
CA PHE A 518 -1.72 -6.15 -18.76
C PHE A 518 -2.57 -4.95 -18.34
N SER A 519 -1.97 -3.83 -18.00
CA SER A 519 -2.70 -2.65 -17.58
C SER A 519 -1.89 -1.37 -17.66
N GLU A 520 -2.44 -0.42 -18.39
CA GLU A 520 -1.90 0.94 -18.51
C GLU A 520 -3.04 1.97 -18.57
N CYS A 521 -2.68 3.24 -18.41
CA CYS A 521 -3.60 4.37 -18.61
C CYS A 521 -3.49 4.92 -20.02
N ALA A 522 -2.45 5.72 -20.24
CA ALA A 522 -2.08 6.32 -21.50
C ALA A 522 -0.54 6.38 -21.57
N PRO A 523 0.13 5.27 -21.88
CA PRO A 523 1.59 5.18 -21.83
C PRO A 523 2.24 6.08 -22.89
N MET A 524 3.36 6.74 -22.52
CA MET A 524 4.11 7.59 -23.44
C MET A 524 4.95 6.77 -24.43
N LEU A 525 5.52 5.65 -23.97
CA LEU A 525 6.50 4.86 -24.71
C LEU A 525 6.00 4.36 -26.09
N PRO A 526 4.75 3.87 -26.25
CA PRO A 526 4.27 3.51 -27.59
C PRO A 526 4.25 4.68 -28.55
N LEU A 527 3.81 5.86 -28.11
CA LEU A 527 3.79 7.07 -28.93
C LEU A 527 5.21 7.54 -29.26
N GLU A 528 6.13 7.51 -28.27
CA GLU A 528 7.54 7.86 -28.46
C GLU A 528 8.21 6.94 -29.50
N SER A 529 7.98 5.62 -29.40
CA SER A 529 8.47 4.65 -30.37
C SER A 529 7.99 4.92 -31.78
N MET A 530 6.69 5.14 -31.92
CA MET A 530 6.06 5.43 -33.21
C MET A 530 6.56 6.77 -33.83
N GLU A 531 6.75 7.81 -33.01
CA GLU A 531 7.33 9.08 -33.47
C GLU A 531 8.79 8.91 -33.95
N LEU A 532 9.56 8.00 -33.34
CA LEU A 532 10.91 7.63 -33.78
C LEU A 532 10.92 6.80 -35.07
N GLY A 533 9.75 6.41 -35.58
CA GLY A 533 9.61 5.60 -36.79
C GLY A 533 9.76 4.09 -36.52
N VAL A 534 9.62 3.63 -35.28
CA VAL A 534 9.69 2.22 -34.88
C VAL A 534 8.32 1.74 -34.43
N PRO A 535 7.72 0.74 -35.08
CA PRO A 535 6.47 0.15 -34.63
C PRO A 535 6.55 -0.30 -33.16
N CYS A 536 5.48 -0.10 -32.41
CA CYS A 536 5.39 -0.55 -31.01
C CYS A 536 4.15 -1.40 -30.81
N LEU A 537 4.35 -2.67 -30.45
CA LEU A 537 3.27 -3.56 -30.07
C LEU A 537 2.75 -3.20 -28.67
N THR A 538 1.44 -3.22 -28.51
CA THR A 538 0.76 -2.88 -27.26
C THR A 538 -0.26 -3.94 -26.89
N GLY A 539 -0.58 -4.08 -25.59
CA GLY A 539 -1.76 -4.85 -25.18
C GLY A 539 -3.07 -4.10 -25.44
N ASN A 540 -4.17 -4.82 -25.35
CA ASN A 540 -5.54 -4.30 -25.59
C ASN A 540 -6.12 -3.58 -24.34
N ASN A 541 -5.30 -2.92 -23.55
CA ASN A 541 -5.72 -2.33 -22.28
C ASN A 541 -5.70 -0.80 -22.26
N HIS A 542 -5.36 -0.14 -23.35
CA HIS A 542 -5.42 1.30 -23.52
C HIS A 542 -6.06 1.65 -24.87
N HIS A 543 -6.38 2.92 -25.09
CA HIS A 543 -7.26 3.35 -26.18
C HIS A 543 -6.54 3.81 -27.45
N TYR A 544 -5.19 3.88 -27.49
CA TYR A 544 -4.50 4.58 -28.58
C TYR A 544 -4.81 4.03 -29.96
N PHE A 545 -4.54 2.78 -30.20
CA PHE A 545 -4.66 2.21 -31.56
C PHE A 545 -5.95 1.43 -31.77
N LYS A 546 -6.73 1.24 -30.71
CA LYS A 546 -8.02 0.56 -30.78
C LYS A 546 -9.01 1.36 -31.62
N ASP A 547 -9.85 0.68 -32.36
CA ASP A 547 -10.83 1.27 -33.31
C ASP A 547 -10.17 2.16 -34.38
N THR A 548 -8.89 1.90 -34.72
CA THR A 548 -8.14 2.58 -35.77
C THR A 548 -7.58 1.57 -36.77
N PRO A 549 -7.18 2.00 -37.98
CA PRO A 549 -6.49 1.12 -38.93
C PRO A 549 -5.18 0.52 -38.44
N LEU A 550 -4.61 1.05 -37.33
CA LEU A 550 -3.40 0.55 -36.70
C LEU A 550 -3.65 -0.67 -35.81
N GLU A 551 -4.87 -0.90 -35.34
CA GLU A 551 -5.22 -1.95 -34.37
C GLU A 551 -4.73 -3.32 -34.81
N LYS A 552 -5.08 -3.72 -36.05
CA LYS A 552 -4.69 -5.01 -36.60
C LYS A 552 -3.17 -5.25 -36.67
N TYR A 553 -2.37 -4.18 -36.67
CA TYR A 553 -0.91 -4.28 -36.73
C TYR A 553 -0.28 -4.26 -35.32
N LEU A 554 -0.78 -3.41 -34.42
CA LEU A 554 -0.07 -3.01 -33.21
C LEU A 554 -0.70 -3.53 -31.91
N VAL A 555 -1.97 -3.92 -31.92
CA VAL A 555 -2.67 -4.35 -30.69
C VAL A 555 -2.65 -5.87 -30.59
N ILE A 556 -2.21 -6.37 -29.44
CA ILE A 556 -2.29 -7.78 -29.05
C ILE A 556 -3.59 -7.99 -28.30
N ASP A 557 -4.39 -8.95 -28.72
CA ASP A 557 -5.69 -9.23 -28.12
C ASP A 557 -5.57 -10.06 -26.84
N GLN A 558 -4.61 -10.99 -26.80
CA GLN A 558 -4.31 -11.80 -25.62
C GLN A 558 -2.85 -11.61 -25.19
N GLU A 559 -2.61 -10.76 -24.23
CA GLU A 559 -1.28 -10.34 -23.82
C GLU A 559 -0.39 -11.49 -23.29
N THR A 560 -0.97 -12.65 -23.00
CA THR A 560 -0.23 -13.87 -22.60
C THR A 560 0.04 -14.84 -23.74
N ASP A 561 -0.55 -14.63 -24.92
CA ASP A 561 -0.31 -15.50 -26.07
C ASP A 561 1.03 -15.13 -26.74
N ILE A 562 2.05 -15.92 -26.41
CA ILE A 562 3.41 -15.75 -26.95
C ILE A 562 3.48 -15.97 -28.47
N ARG A 563 2.56 -16.74 -29.05
CA ARG A 563 2.51 -16.98 -30.50
C ARG A 563 1.94 -15.76 -31.22
N GLU A 564 0.85 -15.20 -30.72
CA GLU A 564 0.27 -13.97 -31.24
C GLU A 564 1.30 -12.82 -31.19
N ILE A 565 2.01 -12.65 -30.06
CA ILE A 565 3.04 -11.62 -29.93
C ILE A 565 4.14 -11.82 -30.98
N LYS A 566 4.68 -13.06 -31.13
CA LYS A 566 5.69 -13.38 -32.13
C LYS A 566 5.22 -13.05 -33.54
N GLU A 567 4.02 -13.50 -33.91
CA GLU A 567 3.48 -13.29 -35.25
C GLU A 567 3.31 -11.80 -35.56
N LYS A 568 2.80 -11.02 -34.61
CA LYS A 568 2.68 -9.57 -34.76
C LYS A 568 4.03 -8.85 -34.80
N ILE A 569 5.06 -9.32 -34.08
CA ILE A 569 6.45 -8.80 -34.24
C ILE A 569 6.87 -8.89 -35.72
N LEU A 570 6.80 -10.09 -36.28
CA LEU A 570 7.23 -10.33 -37.66
C LEU A 570 6.34 -9.59 -38.67
N TYR A 571 5.05 -9.51 -38.40
CA TYR A 571 4.09 -8.78 -39.22
C TYR A 571 4.34 -7.26 -39.22
N CYS A 572 4.69 -6.68 -38.08
CA CYS A 572 5.06 -5.28 -37.95
C CYS A 572 6.34 -4.95 -38.75
N ILE A 573 7.36 -5.81 -38.67
CA ILE A 573 8.61 -5.61 -39.39
C ILE A 573 8.35 -5.60 -40.89
N LYS A 574 7.56 -6.55 -41.38
CA LYS A 574 7.19 -6.66 -42.81
C LYS A 574 6.36 -5.47 -43.31
N ASN A 575 5.49 -4.90 -42.49
CA ASN A 575 4.55 -3.85 -42.87
C ASN A 575 4.93 -2.45 -42.35
N ARG A 576 6.21 -2.25 -41.94
CA ARG A 576 6.67 -1.03 -41.26
C ARG A 576 6.29 0.26 -41.97
N GLU A 577 6.54 0.37 -43.27
CA GLU A 577 6.23 1.59 -44.03
C GLU A 577 4.74 1.93 -44.00
N LYS A 578 3.89 0.92 -44.22
CA LYS A 578 2.44 1.09 -44.15
C LYS A 578 1.96 1.51 -42.75
N ILE A 579 2.49 0.88 -41.70
CA ILE A 579 2.19 1.22 -40.33
C ILE A 579 2.58 2.68 -40.04
N MET A 580 3.75 3.10 -40.48
CA MET A 580 4.23 4.46 -40.26
C MET A 580 3.43 5.52 -41.06
N GLY A 581 2.92 5.17 -42.24
CA GLY A 581 1.97 6.01 -42.99
C GLY A 581 0.67 6.22 -42.21
N LEU A 582 0.04 5.13 -41.76
CA LEU A 582 -1.18 5.19 -40.93
C LEU A 582 -0.95 5.92 -39.60
N TYR A 583 0.21 5.76 -39.00
CA TYR A 583 0.53 6.46 -37.75
C TYR A 583 0.65 7.98 -37.93
N LYS A 584 1.17 8.45 -39.06
CA LYS A 584 1.24 9.88 -39.30
C LYS A 584 -0.15 10.52 -39.26
N GLU A 585 -1.14 9.92 -39.93
CA GLU A 585 -2.53 10.39 -39.90
C GLU A 585 -3.13 10.33 -38.47
N PHE A 586 -2.86 9.23 -37.77
CA PHE A 586 -3.28 9.08 -36.35
C PHE A 586 -2.66 10.16 -35.47
N SER A 587 -1.35 10.40 -35.56
CA SER A 587 -0.62 11.37 -34.72
C SER A 587 -1.13 12.79 -34.92
N GLU A 588 -1.44 13.20 -36.17
CA GLU A 588 -2.02 14.51 -36.48
C GLU A 588 -3.40 14.68 -35.82
N LYS A 589 -4.30 13.69 -36.00
CA LYS A 589 -5.65 13.69 -35.40
C LYS A 589 -5.57 13.68 -33.88
N ASN A 590 -4.76 12.78 -33.29
CA ASN A 590 -4.59 12.69 -31.85
C ASN A 590 -4.02 13.96 -31.25
N SER A 591 -3.04 14.59 -31.89
CA SER A 591 -2.43 15.82 -31.43
C SER A 591 -3.41 17.01 -31.47
N LYS A 592 -4.32 17.06 -32.45
CA LYS A 592 -5.38 18.08 -32.53
C LYS A 592 -6.40 17.87 -31.41
N ALA A 593 -6.94 16.66 -31.30
CA ALA A 593 -7.92 16.29 -30.27
C ALA A 593 -7.36 16.55 -28.85
N THR A 594 -6.12 16.15 -28.59
CA THR A 594 -5.48 16.37 -27.28
C THR A 594 -5.37 17.87 -26.94
N ARG A 595 -5.06 18.73 -27.90
CA ARG A 595 -5.03 20.19 -27.66
C ARG A 595 -6.41 20.72 -27.29
N GLU A 596 -7.43 20.36 -28.05
CA GLU A 596 -8.82 20.75 -27.78
C GLU A 596 -9.28 20.28 -26.41
N ASP A 597 -8.94 19.05 -26.02
CA ASP A 597 -9.29 18.49 -24.69
C ASP A 597 -8.57 19.22 -23.55
N VAL A 598 -7.30 19.57 -23.73
CA VAL A 598 -6.55 20.39 -22.77
C VAL A 598 -7.18 21.79 -22.64
N GLU A 599 -7.55 22.43 -23.74
CA GLU A 599 -8.22 23.74 -23.75
C GLU A 599 -9.56 23.68 -23.01
N LYS A 600 -10.43 22.71 -23.33
CA LYS A 600 -11.68 22.47 -22.60
C LYS A 600 -11.46 22.27 -21.09
N PHE A 601 -10.41 21.53 -20.69
CA PHE A 601 -10.09 21.32 -19.29
C PHE A 601 -9.58 22.61 -18.62
N LEU A 602 -8.80 23.42 -19.32
CA LEU A 602 -8.31 24.70 -18.80
C LEU A 602 -9.46 25.73 -18.68
N GLU A 603 -10.42 25.72 -19.60
CA GLU A 603 -11.59 26.59 -19.59
C GLU A 603 -12.68 26.12 -18.62
N ALA A 604 -12.62 24.86 -18.20
CA ALA A 604 -13.58 24.30 -17.25
C ALA A 604 -13.81 25.26 -16.07
N TYR A 605 -15.03 25.70 -15.90
CA TYR A 605 -15.44 26.66 -14.86
C TYR A 605 -15.14 28.14 -15.13
N ASN A 606 -15.35 28.59 -16.36
CA ASN A 606 -15.48 30.01 -16.67
C ASN A 606 -16.93 30.50 -16.53
N GLY A 607 -17.78 29.77 -15.78
CA GLY A 607 -19.13 30.11 -15.42
C GLY A 607 -19.28 30.30 -13.92
#